data_35d7bf01255505a9d050624dfa8b92cf
#
_entry.id   35d7bf01255505a9d050624dfa8b92cf
#
_cell.length_a   1.000
_cell.length_b   1.000
_cell.length_c   1.000
_cell.angle_alpha   90.00
_cell.angle_beta   90.00
_cell.angle_gamma   90.00
#
_symmetry.space_group_name_H-M   'P 1'
#
loop_
_entity.id
_entity.type
_entity.pdbx_description
1 polymer ?
#
loop_
_entity_poly.entity_id
_entity_poly.type
_entity_poly.pdbx_seq_one_letter_code
_entity_poly.pdbx_strand_id
1 'polypeptide(L)'
;MRLRGILFDLDDTLADSSGTEEVVWERVADVIDEHVDGIDRSELRRRYLDVLEGHYSELAAGRIDFVTFRRRRLADALSPWGEVSEELLERYIAAKEAIADEMRPFPDAVATVRALRGEGIRVGVLTNGPSRFQRRKLEVSGLGPELDAIAISEELGVAKPDPEAFEQALALLGTRAEETAMVGDSLENDVAGGLGAGLAAVVWMPGRREGELPPGAHLARELAEVPRLLGLAV
;
A
#
# COMPACT_ATOMS: atom_id res chain seq x y z
N MET A 1 -18.76 -14.50 16.68
CA MET A 1 -19.30 -13.61 15.64
C MET A 1 -18.87 -14.16 14.30
N ARG A 2 -19.70 -14.17 13.27
CA ARG A 2 -19.34 -14.75 11.97
C ARG A 2 -18.86 -13.62 11.05
N LEU A 3 -17.61 -13.66 10.59
CA LEU A 3 -17.08 -12.73 9.59
C LEU A 3 -17.86 -12.88 8.28
N ARG A 4 -18.09 -11.77 7.61
CA ARG A 4 -18.74 -11.66 6.31
C ARG A 4 -17.90 -10.90 5.30
N GLY A 5 -16.91 -10.12 5.77
CA GLY A 5 -16.03 -9.33 4.93
C GLY A 5 -14.60 -9.33 5.42
N ILE A 6 -13.69 -9.13 4.47
CA ILE A 6 -12.28 -8.84 4.72
C ILE A 6 -11.86 -7.71 3.79
N LEU A 7 -11.28 -6.67 4.36
CA LEU A 7 -10.56 -5.63 3.65
C LEU A 7 -9.06 -5.96 3.73
N PHE A 8 -8.40 -5.99 2.61
CA PHE A 8 -6.94 -6.07 2.52
C PHE A 8 -6.36 -4.71 2.15
N ASP A 9 -5.20 -4.38 2.67
CA ASP A 9 -4.34 -3.43 1.99
C ASP A 9 -3.77 -4.07 0.71
N LEU A 10 -3.23 -3.24 -0.19
CA LEU A 10 -2.66 -3.71 -1.44
C LEU A 10 -1.14 -3.85 -1.36
N ASP A 11 -0.47 -2.72 -1.07
CA ASP A 11 0.99 -2.62 -1.14
C ASP A 11 1.65 -3.33 0.05
N ASP A 12 2.56 -4.26 -0.23
CA ASP A 12 3.23 -5.11 0.77
C ASP A 12 2.30 -6.01 1.60
N THR A 13 1.03 -6.14 1.15
CA THR A 13 0.05 -7.05 1.74
C THR A 13 -0.45 -8.09 0.73
N LEU A 14 -1.10 -7.67 -0.36
CA LEU A 14 -1.48 -8.57 -1.46
C LEU A 14 -0.48 -8.54 -2.62
N ALA A 15 0.24 -7.43 -2.79
CA ALA A 15 1.22 -7.23 -3.85
C ALA A 15 2.57 -6.80 -3.28
N ASP A 16 3.67 -7.35 -3.81
CA ASP A 16 5.05 -7.08 -3.40
C ASP A 16 5.55 -5.76 -3.96
N SER A 17 5.10 -4.66 -3.36
CA SER A 17 5.49 -3.32 -3.74
C SER A 17 6.94 -3.01 -3.41
N SER A 18 7.40 -3.37 -2.22
CA SER A 18 8.78 -3.14 -1.77
C SER A 18 9.77 -3.93 -2.62
N GLY A 19 9.48 -5.19 -2.95
CA GLY A 19 10.34 -5.99 -3.83
C GLY A 19 10.37 -5.43 -5.25
N THR A 20 9.23 -5.01 -5.78
CA THR A 20 9.14 -4.36 -7.09
C THR A 20 9.88 -3.01 -7.10
N GLU A 21 9.76 -2.19 -6.05
CA GLU A 21 10.49 -0.92 -5.93
C GLU A 21 12.01 -1.15 -5.90
N GLU A 22 12.48 -2.22 -5.27
CA GLU A 22 13.90 -2.56 -5.23
C GLU A 22 14.46 -2.86 -6.63
N VAL A 23 13.72 -3.63 -7.43
CA VAL A 23 14.11 -3.93 -8.83
C VAL A 23 14.12 -2.67 -9.69
N VAL A 24 13.15 -1.78 -9.50
CA VAL A 24 13.02 -0.55 -10.30
C VAL A 24 13.97 0.56 -9.82
N TRP A 25 14.47 0.47 -8.58
CA TRP A 25 15.39 1.48 -8.03
C TRP A 25 16.61 1.73 -8.93
N GLU A 26 17.21 0.69 -9.49
CA GLU A 26 18.38 0.86 -10.36
C GLU A 26 18.04 1.72 -11.60
N ARG A 27 16.86 1.55 -12.19
CA ARG A 27 16.40 2.39 -13.31
C ARG A 27 16.16 3.84 -12.89
N VAL A 28 15.64 4.03 -11.67
CA VAL A 28 15.46 5.38 -11.11
C VAL A 28 16.82 6.03 -10.89
N ALA A 29 17.78 5.29 -10.34
CA ALA A 29 19.14 5.76 -10.13
C ALA A 29 19.84 6.09 -11.45
N ASP A 30 19.66 5.26 -12.48
CA ASP A 30 20.20 5.54 -13.84
C ASP A 30 19.67 6.86 -14.40
N VAL A 31 18.34 7.09 -14.29
CA VAL A 31 17.74 8.36 -14.73
C VAL A 31 18.33 9.55 -13.96
N ILE A 32 18.61 9.40 -12.67
CA ILE A 32 19.19 10.47 -11.85
C ILE A 32 20.64 10.72 -12.25
N ASP A 33 21.45 9.66 -12.44
CA ASP A 33 22.86 9.77 -12.84
C ASP A 33 23.05 10.43 -14.21
N GLU A 34 22.08 10.29 -15.13
CA GLU A 34 22.10 10.97 -16.43
C GLU A 34 21.94 12.51 -16.31
N HIS A 35 21.47 13.02 -15.17
CA HIS A 35 21.14 14.42 -14.97
C HIS A 35 21.97 15.11 -13.87
N VAL A 36 22.58 14.34 -12.99
CA VAL A 36 23.30 14.86 -11.82
C VAL A 36 24.62 14.13 -11.65
N ASP A 37 25.73 14.84 -11.76
CA ASP A 37 27.08 14.29 -11.65
C ASP A 37 27.48 13.99 -10.20
N GLY A 38 28.31 12.95 -10.04
CA GLY A 38 28.99 12.67 -8.78
C GLY A 38 28.12 12.10 -7.68
N ILE A 39 27.01 11.46 -8.02
CA ILE A 39 26.09 10.87 -7.05
C ILE A 39 26.69 9.58 -6.43
N ASP A 40 26.61 9.50 -5.12
CA ASP A 40 26.70 8.22 -4.41
C ASP A 40 25.31 7.57 -4.34
N ARG A 41 25.08 6.52 -5.13
CA ARG A 41 23.78 5.82 -5.20
C ARG A 41 23.32 5.25 -3.85
N SER A 42 24.24 4.80 -3.02
CA SER A 42 23.91 4.26 -1.70
C SER A 42 23.43 5.35 -0.76
N GLU A 43 24.12 6.48 -0.76
CA GLU A 43 23.73 7.66 0.02
C GLU A 43 22.41 8.24 -0.51
N LEU A 44 22.24 8.35 -1.83
CA LEU A 44 20.99 8.79 -2.44
C LEU A 44 19.82 7.89 -2.01
N ARG A 45 19.98 6.56 -2.06
CA ARG A 45 18.94 5.62 -1.66
C ARG A 45 18.57 5.79 -0.20
N ARG A 46 19.56 5.88 0.69
CA ARG A 46 19.34 6.11 2.11
C ARG A 46 18.52 7.38 2.33
N ARG A 47 18.96 8.51 1.78
CA ARG A 47 18.25 9.79 1.88
C ARG A 47 16.84 9.72 1.32
N TYR A 48 16.68 9.08 0.16
CA TYR A 48 15.37 8.90 -0.49
C TYR A 48 14.37 8.12 0.38
N LEU A 49 14.84 7.17 1.18
CA LEU A 49 14.01 6.45 2.14
C LEU A 49 13.74 7.29 3.40
N ASP A 50 14.75 7.98 3.92
CA ASP A 50 14.64 8.80 5.14
C ASP A 50 13.60 9.94 5.00
N VAL A 51 13.48 10.56 3.82
CA VAL A 51 12.55 11.67 3.58
C VAL A 51 11.11 11.23 3.27
N LEU A 52 10.85 9.93 3.18
CA LEU A 52 9.53 9.41 2.80
C LEU A 52 8.44 9.82 3.78
N GLU A 53 8.65 9.58 5.07
CA GLU A 53 7.63 9.77 6.11
C GLU A 53 7.19 11.23 6.23
N GLY A 54 8.14 12.17 6.17
CA GLY A 54 7.85 13.60 6.30
C GLY A 54 6.86 14.12 5.26
N HIS A 55 7.01 13.71 4.01
CA HIS A 55 6.13 14.15 2.92
C HIS A 55 4.88 13.32 2.78
N TYR A 56 4.92 12.04 3.18
CA TYR A 56 3.78 11.15 3.06
C TYR A 56 2.60 11.59 3.92
N SER A 57 2.84 12.15 5.10
CA SER A 57 1.80 12.69 5.98
C SER A 57 1.03 13.86 5.35
N GLU A 58 1.70 14.71 4.56
CA GLU A 58 1.03 15.81 3.84
C GLU A 58 0.20 15.30 2.66
N LEU A 59 0.70 14.29 1.96
CA LEU A 59 -0.03 13.62 0.88
C LEU A 59 -1.28 12.91 1.43
N ALA A 60 -1.13 12.12 2.49
CA ALA A 60 -2.23 11.40 3.13
C ALA A 60 -3.33 12.34 3.64
N ALA A 61 -2.93 13.52 4.13
CA ALA A 61 -3.86 14.57 4.57
C ALA A 61 -4.45 15.41 3.41
N GLY A 62 -4.16 15.07 2.15
CA GLY A 62 -4.63 15.81 0.97
C GLY A 62 -4.10 17.25 0.85
N ARG A 63 -3.06 17.61 1.60
CA ARG A 63 -2.46 18.96 1.57
C ARG A 63 -1.58 19.21 0.35
N ILE A 64 -1.05 18.15 -0.23
CA ILE A 64 -0.28 18.19 -1.48
C ILE A 64 -0.78 17.07 -2.39
N ASP A 65 -0.62 17.27 -3.70
CA ASP A 65 -0.86 16.23 -4.68
C ASP A 65 0.36 15.27 -4.82
N PHE A 66 0.15 14.19 -5.53
CA PHE A 66 1.16 13.14 -5.69
C PHE A 66 2.40 13.60 -6.50
N VAL A 67 2.24 14.51 -7.45
CA VAL A 67 3.35 15.07 -8.23
C VAL A 67 4.21 15.96 -7.34
N THR A 68 3.57 16.80 -6.54
CA THR A 68 4.24 17.65 -5.53
C THR A 68 4.97 16.79 -4.49
N PHE A 69 4.34 15.73 -4.01
CA PHE A 69 4.98 14.76 -3.11
C PHE A 69 6.25 14.16 -3.73
N ARG A 70 6.18 13.67 -4.96
CA ARG A 70 7.33 13.09 -5.66
C ARG A 70 8.44 14.12 -5.89
N ARG A 71 8.08 15.33 -6.30
CA ARG A 71 9.02 16.45 -6.50
C ARG A 71 9.77 16.75 -5.21
N ARG A 72 9.06 16.98 -4.11
CA ARG A 72 9.67 17.30 -2.81
C ARG A 72 10.59 16.19 -2.33
N ARG A 73 10.12 14.94 -2.39
CA ARG A 73 10.90 13.78 -1.98
C ARG A 73 12.20 13.66 -2.78
N LEU A 74 12.14 13.83 -4.10
CA LEU A 74 13.33 13.80 -4.95
C LEU A 74 14.27 14.96 -4.65
N ALA A 75 13.74 16.19 -4.50
CA ALA A 75 14.52 17.38 -4.21
C ALA A 75 15.27 17.27 -2.88
N ASP A 76 14.61 16.81 -1.83
CA ASP A 76 15.25 16.63 -0.52
C ASP A 76 16.32 15.53 -0.55
N ALA A 77 16.04 14.42 -1.25
CA ALA A 77 17.03 13.37 -1.42
C ALA A 77 18.27 13.84 -2.18
N LEU A 78 18.08 14.63 -3.24
CA LEU A 78 19.15 15.14 -4.11
C LEU A 78 19.83 16.41 -3.59
N SER A 79 19.36 17.03 -2.51
CA SER A 79 19.85 18.32 -2.01
C SER A 79 21.38 18.47 -1.87
N PRO A 80 22.18 17.42 -1.59
CA PRO A 80 23.64 17.54 -1.58
C PRO A 80 24.29 17.68 -2.96
N TRP A 81 23.60 17.25 -4.03
CA TRP A 81 24.18 17.18 -5.38
C TRP A 81 23.63 18.23 -6.34
N GLY A 82 22.49 18.84 -6.04
CA GLY A 82 21.93 19.90 -6.86
C GLY A 82 20.43 20.03 -6.80
N GLU A 83 19.89 20.82 -7.73
CA GLU A 83 18.44 21.04 -7.86
C GLU A 83 17.82 20.07 -8.87
N VAL A 84 16.54 19.76 -8.66
CA VAL A 84 15.75 18.91 -9.57
C VAL A 84 15.22 19.75 -10.72
N SER A 85 15.75 19.51 -11.93
CA SER A 85 15.21 20.10 -13.16
C SER A 85 13.84 19.53 -13.51
N GLU A 86 13.05 20.25 -14.31
CA GLU A 86 11.75 19.73 -14.80
C GLU A 86 11.95 18.46 -15.63
N GLU A 87 12.98 18.40 -16.48
CA GLU A 87 13.31 17.22 -17.28
C GLU A 87 13.61 16.00 -16.41
N LEU A 88 14.47 16.17 -15.39
CA LEU A 88 14.75 15.09 -14.42
C LEU A 88 13.47 14.63 -13.73
N LEU A 89 12.64 15.57 -13.29
CA LEU A 89 11.39 15.23 -12.60
C LEU A 89 10.44 14.42 -13.49
N GLU A 90 10.25 14.82 -14.75
CA GLU A 90 9.40 14.09 -15.69
C GLU A 90 9.91 12.67 -15.92
N ARG A 91 11.20 12.50 -16.15
CA ARG A 91 11.83 11.19 -16.34
C ARG A 91 11.78 10.31 -15.09
N TYR A 92 12.02 10.91 -13.93
CA TYR A 92 11.88 10.23 -12.65
C TYR A 92 10.44 9.76 -12.40
N ILE A 93 9.45 10.62 -12.66
CA ILE A 93 8.04 10.24 -12.53
C ILE A 93 7.71 9.08 -13.46
N ALA A 94 8.14 9.13 -14.72
CA ALA A 94 7.90 8.05 -15.68
C ALA A 94 8.56 6.73 -15.24
N ALA A 95 9.80 6.77 -14.74
CA ALA A 95 10.49 5.59 -14.20
C ALA A 95 9.74 5.00 -12.98
N LYS A 96 9.22 5.85 -12.10
CA LYS A 96 8.40 5.41 -10.96
C LYS A 96 7.04 4.87 -11.37
N GLU A 97 6.45 5.36 -12.45
CA GLU A 97 5.19 4.84 -13.00
C GLU A 97 5.36 3.41 -13.52
N ALA A 98 6.50 3.08 -14.09
CA ALA A 98 6.81 1.74 -14.57
C ALA A 98 6.75 0.67 -13.45
N ILE A 99 6.87 1.05 -12.16
CA ILE A 99 6.69 0.13 -11.04
C ILE A 99 5.31 -0.53 -11.08
N ALA A 100 4.27 0.23 -11.41
CA ALA A 100 2.92 -0.31 -11.46
C ALA A 100 2.77 -1.38 -12.55
N ASP A 101 3.51 -1.29 -13.64
CA ASP A 101 3.50 -2.26 -14.74
C ASP A 101 4.26 -3.55 -14.39
N GLU A 102 5.15 -3.51 -13.42
CA GLU A 102 5.95 -4.65 -12.97
C GLU A 102 5.42 -5.30 -11.68
N MET A 103 4.33 -4.77 -11.13
CA MET A 103 3.75 -5.26 -9.90
C MET A 103 3.43 -6.76 -9.98
N ARG A 104 3.81 -7.49 -8.93
CA ARG A 104 3.48 -8.90 -8.78
C ARG A 104 2.68 -9.11 -7.49
N PRO A 105 1.64 -9.94 -7.53
CA PRO A 105 0.99 -10.37 -6.30
C PRO A 105 1.95 -11.26 -5.50
N PHE A 106 1.81 -11.30 -4.19
CA PHE A 106 2.44 -12.36 -3.42
C PHE A 106 1.94 -13.74 -3.91
N PRO A 107 2.77 -14.80 -3.85
CA PRO A 107 2.46 -16.10 -4.46
C PRO A 107 1.07 -16.64 -4.09
N ASP A 108 0.66 -16.44 -2.83
CA ASP A 108 -0.60 -16.99 -2.30
C ASP A 108 -1.77 -16.00 -2.36
N ALA A 109 -1.57 -14.78 -2.84
CA ALA A 109 -2.59 -13.72 -2.76
C ALA A 109 -3.88 -14.10 -3.48
N VAL A 110 -3.79 -14.47 -4.76
CA VAL A 110 -4.97 -14.86 -5.55
C VAL A 110 -5.63 -16.11 -4.99
N ALA A 111 -4.85 -17.10 -4.56
CA ALA A 111 -5.37 -18.34 -3.99
C ALA A 111 -6.13 -18.07 -2.68
N THR A 112 -5.55 -17.26 -1.78
CA THR A 112 -6.18 -16.87 -0.51
C THR A 112 -7.47 -16.09 -0.75
N VAL A 113 -7.47 -15.10 -1.64
CA VAL A 113 -8.68 -14.33 -1.97
C VAL A 113 -9.80 -15.25 -2.50
N ARG A 114 -9.47 -16.15 -3.43
CA ARG A 114 -10.45 -17.12 -3.98
C ARG A 114 -10.99 -18.08 -2.92
N ALA A 115 -10.12 -18.58 -2.05
CA ALA A 115 -10.53 -19.47 -0.97
C ALA A 115 -11.50 -18.76 -0.01
N LEU A 116 -11.21 -17.54 0.41
CA LEU A 116 -12.10 -16.73 1.25
C LEU A 116 -13.46 -16.48 0.59
N ARG A 117 -13.48 -16.14 -0.70
CA ARG A 117 -14.72 -15.95 -1.45
C ARG A 117 -15.51 -17.26 -1.59
N GLY A 118 -14.82 -18.38 -1.72
CA GLY A 118 -15.45 -19.72 -1.72
C GLY A 118 -16.22 -20.05 -0.44
N GLU A 119 -15.79 -19.50 0.68
CA GLU A 119 -16.50 -19.60 1.99
C GLU A 119 -17.62 -18.55 2.14
N GLY A 120 -17.91 -17.79 1.12
CA GLY A 120 -18.94 -16.75 1.12
C GLY A 120 -18.52 -15.45 1.84
N ILE A 121 -17.23 -15.24 2.05
CA ILE A 121 -16.66 -14.00 2.57
C ILE A 121 -16.51 -13.00 1.42
N ARG A 122 -16.98 -11.79 1.60
CA ARG A 122 -16.72 -10.69 0.67
C ARG A 122 -15.29 -10.19 0.86
N VAL A 123 -14.55 -10.05 -0.22
CA VAL A 123 -13.15 -9.60 -0.16
C VAL A 123 -12.99 -8.30 -0.93
N GLY A 124 -12.48 -7.27 -0.26
CA GLY A 124 -12.18 -5.98 -0.86
C GLY A 124 -10.76 -5.51 -0.58
N VAL A 125 -10.36 -4.46 -1.27
CA VAL A 125 -9.13 -3.72 -1.00
C VAL A 125 -9.47 -2.33 -0.50
N LEU A 126 -8.76 -1.87 0.54
CA LEU A 126 -8.69 -0.48 0.97
C LEU A 126 -7.23 -0.04 0.95
N THR A 127 -6.85 0.80 -0.03
CA THR A 127 -5.47 1.18 -0.28
C THR A 127 -5.30 2.69 -0.37
N ASN A 128 -4.19 3.21 0.20
CA ASN A 128 -3.82 4.60 0.07
C ASN A 128 -2.99 4.83 -1.19
N GLY A 129 -3.31 5.87 -1.93
CA GLY A 129 -2.54 6.29 -3.09
C GLY A 129 -3.38 6.80 -4.26
N PRO A 130 -2.70 7.21 -5.35
CA PRO A 130 -3.37 7.69 -6.54
C PRO A 130 -4.12 6.59 -7.28
N SER A 131 -5.35 6.88 -7.68
CA SER A 131 -6.26 5.94 -8.35
C SER A 131 -5.61 5.28 -9.58
N ARG A 132 -4.98 6.09 -10.44
CA ARG A 132 -4.30 5.59 -11.64
C ARG A 132 -3.29 4.48 -11.33
N PHE A 133 -2.49 4.65 -10.28
CA PHE A 133 -1.44 3.69 -9.92
C PHE A 133 -2.03 2.44 -9.26
N GLN A 134 -2.92 2.63 -8.29
CA GLN A 134 -3.49 1.49 -7.58
C GLN A 134 -4.35 0.62 -8.50
N ARG A 135 -5.12 1.22 -9.40
CA ARG A 135 -5.87 0.49 -10.42
C ARG A 135 -4.95 -0.27 -11.39
N ARG A 136 -3.84 0.35 -11.82
CA ARG A 136 -2.87 -0.32 -12.68
C ARG A 136 -2.19 -1.51 -11.99
N LYS A 137 -1.82 -1.37 -10.72
CA LYS A 137 -1.29 -2.48 -9.91
C LYS A 137 -2.28 -3.64 -9.81
N LEU A 138 -3.55 -3.35 -9.54
CA LEU A 138 -4.62 -4.35 -9.46
C LEU A 138 -4.86 -5.06 -10.80
N GLU A 139 -4.76 -4.33 -11.91
CA GLU A 139 -4.89 -4.89 -13.26
C GLU A 139 -3.74 -5.84 -13.58
N VAL A 140 -2.49 -5.35 -13.43
CA VAL A 140 -1.28 -6.11 -13.81
C VAL A 140 -1.05 -7.33 -12.90
N SER A 141 -1.36 -7.19 -11.60
CA SER A 141 -1.28 -8.31 -10.66
C SER A 141 -2.39 -9.36 -10.85
N GLY A 142 -3.42 -9.06 -11.63
CA GLY A 142 -4.58 -9.93 -11.81
C GLY A 142 -5.50 -10.01 -10.57
N LEU A 143 -5.27 -9.17 -9.55
CA LEU A 143 -6.09 -9.15 -8.33
C LEU A 143 -7.45 -8.48 -8.55
N GLY A 144 -7.53 -7.47 -9.42
CA GLY A 144 -8.74 -6.68 -9.62
C GLY A 144 -10.02 -7.51 -9.81
N PRO A 145 -10.04 -8.50 -10.73
CA PRO A 145 -11.22 -9.35 -10.96
C PRO A 145 -11.60 -10.27 -9.80
N GLU A 146 -10.67 -10.50 -8.86
CA GLU A 146 -10.88 -11.35 -7.69
C GLU A 146 -11.54 -10.63 -6.51
N LEU A 147 -11.67 -9.30 -6.57
CA LEU A 147 -12.17 -8.46 -5.48
C LEU A 147 -13.64 -8.10 -5.68
N ASP A 148 -14.41 -8.07 -4.58
CA ASP A 148 -15.80 -7.63 -4.56
C ASP A 148 -15.92 -6.11 -4.42
N ALA A 149 -14.89 -5.44 -3.87
CA ALA A 149 -14.81 -3.99 -3.73
C ALA A 149 -13.36 -3.49 -3.84
N ILE A 150 -13.19 -2.30 -4.42
CA ILE A 150 -11.92 -1.60 -4.52
C ILE A 150 -12.15 -0.18 -4.02
N ALA A 151 -11.51 0.15 -2.90
CA ALA A 151 -11.55 1.45 -2.24
C ALA A 151 -10.14 2.06 -2.29
N ILE A 152 -9.99 3.17 -2.99
CA ILE A 152 -8.72 3.87 -3.18
C ILE A 152 -8.85 5.27 -2.58
N SER A 153 -7.93 5.69 -1.74
CA SER A 153 -8.02 6.94 -0.98
C SER A 153 -8.24 8.19 -1.85
N GLU A 154 -7.62 8.28 -3.02
CA GLU A 154 -7.86 9.40 -3.94
C GLU A 154 -9.31 9.43 -4.45
N GLU A 155 -9.93 8.29 -4.67
CA GLU A 155 -11.33 8.18 -5.11
C GLU A 155 -12.32 8.44 -3.98
N LEU A 156 -11.94 8.06 -2.75
CA LEU A 156 -12.74 8.29 -1.56
C LEU A 156 -12.65 9.75 -1.06
N GLY A 157 -11.57 10.46 -1.39
CA GLY A 157 -11.25 11.78 -0.83
C GLY A 157 -10.73 11.74 0.60
N VAL A 158 -10.49 10.55 1.15
CA VAL A 158 -9.99 10.31 2.50
C VAL A 158 -9.11 9.06 2.50
N ALA A 159 -8.10 9.03 3.38
CA ALA A 159 -7.10 7.96 3.44
C ALA A 159 -7.08 7.27 4.80
N LYS A 160 -6.66 6.00 4.85
CA LYS A 160 -6.29 5.36 6.11
C LYS A 160 -5.19 6.18 6.82
N PRO A 161 -5.22 6.34 8.15
CA PRO A 161 -6.05 5.62 9.14
C PRO A 161 -7.38 6.30 9.48
N ASP A 162 -7.84 7.30 8.71
CA ASP A 162 -9.09 7.99 9.02
C ASP A 162 -10.28 6.99 9.03
N PRO A 163 -11.11 6.97 10.09
CA PRO A 163 -12.28 6.10 10.17
C PRO A 163 -13.23 6.21 8.98
N GLU A 164 -13.37 7.39 8.39
CA GLU A 164 -14.24 7.60 7.23
C GLU A 164 -13.79 6.77 6.02
N ALA A 165 -12.47 6.54 5.83
CA ALA A 165 -11.97 5.68 4.78
C ALA A 165 -12.46 4.23 4.93
N PHE A 166 -12.49 3.73 6.16
CA PHE A 166 -13.03 2.40 6.47
C PHE A 166 -14.54 2.35 6.28
N GLU A 167 -15.28 3.36 6.75
CA GLU A 167 -16.74 3.44 6.57
C GLU A 167 -17.13 3.38 5.09
N GLN A 168 -16.46 4.17 4.24
CA GLN A 168 -16.70 4.15 2.80
C GLN A 168 -16.33 2.81 2.16
N ALA A 169 -15.20 2.20 2.56
CA ALA A 169 -14.80 0.89 2.07
C ALA A 169 -15.79 -0.22 2.48
N LEU A 170 -16.29 -0.19 3.71
CA LEU A 170 -17.32 -1.10 4.20
C LEU A 170 -18.64 -0.94 3.41
N ALA A 171 -19.03 0.29 3.11
CA ALA A 171 -20.20 0.56 2.29
C ALA A 171 -20.07 -0.03 0.87
N LEU A 172 -18.88 0.13 0.23
CA LEU A 172 -18.57 -0.47 -1.06
C LEU A 172 -18.57 -2.00 -0.99
N LEU A 173 -18.01 -2.57 0.07
CA LEU A 173 -17.97 -4.01 0.30
C LEU A 173 -19.36 -4.58 0.65
N GLY A 174 -20.27 -3.74 1.16
CA GLY A 174 -21.61 -4.13 1.59
C GLY A 174 -21.59 -4.98 2.87
N THR A 175 -20.72 -4.61 3.82
CA THR A 175 -20.55 -5.25 5.12
C THR A 175 -20.50 -4.20 6.23
N ARG A 176 -20.56 -4.64 7.50
CA ARG A 176 -20.46 -3.75 8.67
C ARG A 176 -19.15 -3.99 9.40
N ALA A 177 -18.70 -2.99 10.17
CA ALA A 177 -17.44 -3.05 10.91
C ALA A 177 -17.34 -4.30 11.81
N GLU A 178 -18.38 -4.58 12.58
CA GLU A 178 -18.42 -5.71 13.51
C GLU A 178 -18.47 -7.11 12.84
N GLU A 179 -18.51 -7.18 11.52
CA GLU A 179 -18.48 -8.45 10.75
C GLU A 179 -17.37 -8.46 9.70
N THR A 180 -16.44 -7.48 9.74
CA THR A 180 -15.36 -7.32 8.76
C THR A 180 -14.01 -7.29 9.46
N ALA A 181 -13.02 -7.93 8.86
CA ALA A 181 -11.62 -7.85 9.27
C ALA A 181 -10.80 -6.92 8.36
N MET A 182 -9.72 -6.33 8.89
CA MET A 182 -8.65 -5.68 8.13
C MET A 182 -7.39 -6.52 8.17
N VAL A 183 -6.72 -6.63 7.03
CA VAL A 183 -5.40 -7.27 6.90
C VAL A 183 -4.47 -6.29 6.20
N GLY A 184 -3.35 -5.94 6.82
CA GLY A 184 -2.40 -4.99 6.23
C GLY A 184 -1.03 -4.98 6.90
N ASP A 185 -0.08 -4.29 6.28
CA ASP A 185 1.31 -4.23 6.72
C ASP A 185 1.63 -3.04 7.63
N SER A 186 0.82 -1.97 7.56
CA SER A 186 1.07 -0.73 8.29
C SER A 186 0.43 -0.75 9.68
N LEU A 187 1.26 -0.61 10.73
CA LEU A 187 0.76 -0.49 12.11
C LEU A 187 -0.16 0.73 12.30
N GLU A 188 0.13 1.84 11.64
CA GLU A 188 -0.67 3.06 11.75
C GLU A 188 -1.91 3.00 10.87
N ASN A 189 -1.72 2.78 9.56
CA ASN A 189 -2.82 2.89 8.60
C ASN A 189 -3.81 1.74 8.71
N ASP A 190 -3.32 0.50 8.81
CA ASP A 190 -4.16 -0.68 8.74
C ASP A 190 -4.55 -1.17 10.12
N VAL A 191 -3.56 -1.29 11.03
CA VAL A 191 -3.81 -1.91 12.33
C VAL A 191 -4.51 -0.92 13.26
N ALA A 192 -3.90 0.24 13.53
CA ALA A 192 -4.52 1.25 14.38
C ALA A 192 -5.81 1.81 13.74
N GLY A 193 -5.80 2.04 12.42
CA GLY A 193 -6.98 2.46 11.68
C GLY A 193 -8.13 1.47 11.78
N GLY A 194 -7.88 0.18 11.54
CA GLY A 194 -8.89 -0.88 11.62
C GLY A 194 -9.45 -1.09 13.04
N LEU A 195 -8.58 -1.03 14.06
CA LEU A 195 -9.02 -1.06 15.47
C LEU A 195 -9.86 0.17 15.81
N GLY A 196 -9.42 1.36 15.36
CA GLY A 196 -10.15 2.61 15.57
C GLY A 196 -11.50 2.66 14.88
N ALA A 197 -11.63 2.04 13.71
CA ALA A 197 -12.89 1.90 12.98
C ALA A 197 -13.82 0.82 13.55
N GLY A 198 -13.42 0.12 14.60
CA GLY A 198 -14.24 -0.89 15.28
C GLY A 198 -14.43 -2.18 14.47
N LEU A 199 -13.46 -2.54 13.64
CA LEU A 199 -13.52 -3.77 12.87
C LEU A 199 -13.48 -5.00 13.81
N ALA A 200 -14.13 -6.08 13.34
CA ALA A 200 -14.27 -7.33 14.09
C ALA A 200 -12.93 -8.00 14.42
N ALA A 201 -11.96 -7.88 13.56
CA ALA A 201 -10.61 -8.38 13.72
C ALA A 201 -9.65 -7.57 12.88
N VAL A 202 -8.39 -7.52 13.31
CA VAL A 202 -7.31 -6.89 12.57
C VAL A 202 -6.12 -7.84 12.54
N VAL A 203 -5.54 -8.03 11.37
CA VAL A 203 -4.37 -8.88 11.15
C VAL A 203 -3.23 -8.02 10.63
N TRP A 204 -2.15 -7.98 11.37
CA TRP A 204 -0.91 -7.34 10.93
C TRP A 204 -0.03 -8.32 10.18
N MET A 205 0.36 -7.93 8.98
CA MET A 205 1.33 -8.65 8.14
C MET A 205 2.58 -7.78 7.93
N PRO A 206 3.54 -7.78 8.85
CA PRO A 206 4.63 -6.80 8.87
C PRO A 206 5.52 -6.82 7.61
N GLY A 207 5.55 -7.92 6.86
CA GLY A 207 6.48 -8.04 5.76
C GLY A 207 7.92 -7.81 6.23
N ARG A 208 8.53 -6.74 5.73
CA ARG A 208 9.88 -6.27 6.13
C ARG A 208 9.86 -5.24 7.25
N ARG A 209 8.68 -4.82 7.73
CA ARG A 209 8.55 -3.80 8.78
C ARG A 209 8.81 -4.38 10.16
N GLU A 210 9.36 -3.54 11.01
CA GLU A 210 9.55 -3.82 12.42
C GLU A 210 8.48 -3.12 13.26
N GLY A 211 8.17 -3.68 14.42
CA GLY A 211 7.21 -3.09 15.35
C GLY A 211 6.71 -4.09 16.39
N GLU A 212 5.95 -3.59 17.33
CA GLU A 212 5.29 -4.41 18.33
C GLU A 212 3.81 -4.60 17.97
N LEU A 213 3.33 -5.83 18.09
CA LEU A 213 1.93 -6.16 17.83
C LEU A 213 1.02 -5.48 18.85
N PRO A 214 0.11 -4.58 18.42
CA PRO A 214 -0.82 -3.94 19.36
C PRO A 214 -1.80 -4.93 19.96
N PRO A 215 -2.27 -4.68 21.20
CA PRO A 215 -3.36 -5.45 21.80
C PRO A 215 -4.60 -5.45 20.90
N GLY A 216 -5.19 -6.63 20.70
CA GLY A 216 -6.39 -6.81 19.88
C GLY A 216 -6.14 -7.09 18.41
N ALA A 217 -4.89 -7.05 17.95
CA ALA A 217 -4.50 -7.48 16.60
C ALA A 217 -3.92 -8.90 16.61
N HIS A 218 -3.99 -9.56 15.44
CA HIS A 218 -3.35 -10.85 15.17
C HIS A 218 -2.10 -10.62 14.30
N LEU A 219 -1.12 -11.49 14.42
CA LEU A 219 0.08 -11.48 13.58
C LEU A 219 0.00 -12.62 12.56
N ALA A 220 0.13 -12.29 11.28
CA ALA A 220 0.38 -13.25 10.20
C ALA A 220 1.72 -12.96 9.53
N ARG A 221 2.44 -14.00 9.15
CA ARG A 221 3.68 -13.87 8.36
C ARG A 221 3.45 -14.16 6.89
N GLU A 222 2.40 -14.89 6.58
CA GLU A 222 2.02 -15.31 5.23
C GLU A 222 0.51 -15.19 5.06
N LEU A 223 0.06 -14.89 3.85
CA LEU A 223 -1.37 -14.75 3.53
C LEU A 223 -2.16 -16.03 3.82
N ALA A 224 -1.54 -17.19 3.64
CA ALA A 224 -2.15 -18.49 3.92
C ALA A 224 -2.52 -18.70 5.40
N GLU A 225 -1.96 -17.90 6.33
CA GLU A 225 -2.31 -17.98 7.75
C GLU A 225 -3.58 -17.20 8.09
N VAL A 226 -3.94 -16.20 7.26
CA VAL A 226 -5.05 -15.26 7.53
C VAL A 226 -6.37 -15.97 7.76
N PRO A 227 -6.82 -16.94 6.93
CA PRO A 227 -8.10 -17.60 7.16
C PRO A 227 -8.17 -18.28 8.54
N ARG A 228 -7.12 -19.02 8.89
CA ARG A 228 -7.05 -19.73 10.19
C ARG A 228 -7.06 -18.77 11.38
N LEU A 229 -6.32 -17.65 11.30
CA LEU A 229 -6.30 -16.63 12.37
C LEU A 229 -7.67 -15.98 12.56
N LEU A 230 -8.45 -15.87 11.49
CA LEU A 230 -9.81 -15.35 11.50
C LEU A 230 -10.88 -16.42 11.82
N GLY A 231 -10.47 -17.65 12.14
CA GLY A 231 -11.39 -18.74 12.48
C GLY A 231 -12.20 -19.28 11.31
N LEU A 232 -11.69 -19.11 10.09
CA LEU A 232 -12.30 -19.61 8.84
C LEU A 232 -11.72 -20.97 8.48
N ALA A 233 -12.58 -21.87 7.99
CA ALA A 233 -12.20 -23.25 7.64
C ALA A 233 -11.80 -23.33 6.13
N VAL A 234 -10.67 -22.73 5.78
CA VAL A 234 -10.14 -22.72 4.40
C VAL A 234 -8.85 -23.54 4.33
#